data_e9251d1dc54aa7c1941310819f4e0703
#
_entry.id   e9251d1dc54aa7c1941310819f4e0703
#
_cell.length_a   1.000
_cell.length_b   1.000
_cell.length_c   1.000
_cell.angle_alpha   90.00
_cell.angle_beta   90.00
_cell.angle_gamma   90.00
#
_symmetry.space_group_name_H-M   'P 1'
#
loop_
_entity.id
_entity.type
_entity.pdbx_description
1 polymer ?
#
loop_
_entity_poly.entity_id
_entity_poly.type
_entity_poly.pdbx_seq_one_letter_code
_entity_poly.pdbx_strand_id
1 'polypeptide(L)'
;ANNGTFILRIDDTDQERNKPEWIDYIYEQMADFGLDHDITFRQSERLDRYKEVAEKIGTKTDNGYELDMGEYSMVILRNNGFPTYNFCSILDDYDYDVTNIIRGVDHIANEVKQHLIWDKICEVEGDKTFPVITHAGLLFEGNAKLSKRKGNGTTEDYKDFSKAAMLNWLLKFGWSHPDPLFDKKHPTLSIDEMIALFNEGNISDRNCKIDKAKLAFLDKKWKAMERRGNTAKEVVVESKLLKFDEFSK
;
A
#
# COMPACT_ATOMS: atom_id res chain seq x y z
N ALA A 1 -3.16 13.73 -3.17
CA ALA A 1 -4.09 13.76 -4.28
C ALA A 1 -5.54 13.96 -3.81
N ASN A 2 -5.97 13.28 -2.76
CA ASN A 2 -7.37 13.26 -2.32
C ASN A 2 -7.65 14.11 -1.06
N ASN A 3 -6.70 14.93 -0.62
CA ASN A 3 -6.77 15.74 0.62
C ASN A 3 -7.14 14.90 1.86
N GLY A 4 -6.74 13.64 1.88
CA GLY A 4 -6.92 12.73 2.99
C GLY A 4 -5.77 12.78 3.98
N THR A 5 -5.92 12.07 5.08
CA THR A 5 -4.86 11.88 6.10
C THR A 5 -3.97 10.72 5.69
N PHE A 6 -2.66 10.91 5.67
CA PHE A 6 -1.71 9.84 5.39
C PHE A 6 -1.25 9.19 6.70
N ILE A 7 -1.61 7.93 6.88
CA ILE A 7 -1.31 7.16 8.07
C ILE A 7 -0.20 6.14 7.76
N LEU A 8 0.87 6.16 8.56
CA LEU A 8 1.89 5.12 8.55
C LEU A 8 1.62 4.13 9.68
N ARG A 9 1.17 2.93 9.34
CA ARG A 9 0.99 1.83 10.28
C ARG A 9 2.20 0.89 10.25
N ILE A 10 2.78 0.65 11.41
CA ILE A 10 3.84 -0.34 11.59
C ILE A 10 3.22 -1.65 12.06
N ASP A 11 3.22 -2.65 11.19
CA ASP A 11 2.65 -3.98 11.44
C ASP A 11 3.69 -4.85 12.18
N ASP A 12 3.85 -4.64 13.48
CA ASP A 12 4.89 -5.22 14.34
C ASP A 12 4.39 -6.30 15.31
N THR A 13 3.23 -6.90 15.02
CA THR A 13 2.63 -7.97 15.85
C THR A 13 3.31 -9.34 15.71
N ASP A 14 4.20 -9.53 14.73
CA ASP A 14 5.02 -10.73 14.58
C ASP A 14 6.34 -10.55 15.34
N GLN A 15 6.36 -10.96 16.61
CA GLN A 15 7.49 -10.75 17.52
C GLN A 15 8.78 -11.45 17.08
N GLU A 16 8.68 -12.58 16.37
CA GLU A 16 9.85 -13.31 15.90
C GLU A 16 10.57 -12.60 14.74
N ARG A 17 9.82 -11.81 13.96
CA ARG A 17 10.31 -11.16 12.74
C ARG A 17 10.51 -9.66 12.90
N ASN A 18 9.92 -9.08 13.93
CA ASN A 18 10.05 -7.65 14.18
C ASN A 18 11.41 -7.35 14.81
N LYS A 19 12.12 -6.38 14.23
CA LYS A 19 13.37 -5.83 14.76
C LYS A 19 13.27 -4.30 14.75
N PRO A 20 13.73 -3.62 15.81
CA PRO A 20 13.70 -2.16 15.87
C PRO A 20 14.35 -1.49 14.65
N GLU A 21 15.46 -2.07 14.14
CA GLU A 21 16.19 -1.52 12.98
C GLU A 21 15.33 -1.45 11.71
N TRP A 22 14.32 -2.33 11.57
CA TRP A 22 13.40 -2.28 10.43
C TRP A 22 12.45 -1.10 10.50
N ILE A 23 12.09 -0.66 11.70
CA ILE A 23 11.22 0.51 11.90
C ILE A 23 11.97 1.77 11.52
N ASP A 24 13.20 1.94 12.01
CA ASP A 24 14.08 3.07 11.66
C ASP A 24 14.31 3.10 10.15
N TYR A 25 14.56 1.95 9.53
CA TYR A 25 14.73 1.84 8.08
C TYR A 25 13.47 2.27 7.31
N ILE A 26 12.26 1.95 7.80
CA ILE A 26 11.02 2.43 7.17
C ILE A 26 10.96 3.96 7.19
N TYR A 27 11.23 4.60 8.33
CA TYR A 27 11.23 6.05 8.43
C TYR A 27 12.29 6.70 7.53
N GLU A 28 13.49 6.15 7.48
CA GLU A 28 14.55 6.63 6.58
C GLU A 28 14.12 6.54 5.11
N GLN A 29 13.53 5.41 4.70
CA GLN A 29 13.05 5.25 3.33
C GLN A 29 11.89 6.19 3.01
N MET A 30 10.95 6.40 3.94
CA MET A 30 9.86 7.36 3.76
C MET A 30 10.42 8.77 3.53
N ALA A 31 11.34 9.23 4.39
CA ALA A 31 12.00 10.53 4.25
C ALA A 31 12.78 10.65 2.94
N ASP A 32 13.51 9.61 2.56
CA ASP A 32 14.30 9.53 1.33
C ASP A 32 13.45 9.71 0.06
N PHE A 33 12.20 9.23 0.08
CA PHE A 33 11.26 9.38 -1.02
C PHE A 33 10.35 10.62 -0.92
N GLY A 34 10.52 11.44 0.13
CA GLY A 34 9.69 12.62 0.39
C GLY A 34 8.23 12.23 0.70
N LEU A 35 8.03 11.11 1.36
CA LEU A 35 6.71 10.60 1.76
C LEU A 35 6.47 10.98 3.23
N ASP A 36 6.00 12.20 3.45
CA ASP A 36 5.57 12.63 4.77
C ASP A 36 4.24 11.95 5.15
N HIS A 37 4.07 11.70 6.45
CA HIS A 37 2.86 11.13 7.01
C HIS A 37 2.32 12.02 8.13
N ASP A 38 0.99 12.04 8.27
CA ASP A 38 0.30 12.86 9.28
C ASP A 38 0.20 12.14 10.61
N ILE A 39 -0.02 10.82 10.57
CA ILE A 39 -0.20 9.97 11.73
C ILE A 39 0.71 8.75 11.61
N THR A 40 1.29 8.33 12.72
CA THR A 40 1.98 7.05 12.82
C THR A 40 1.53 6.30 14.06
N PHE A 41 1.41 4.98 13.96
CA PHE A 41 1.19 4.10 15.10
C PHE A 41 1.74 2.69 14.85
N ARG A 42 1.94 1.96 15.95
CA ARG A 42 2.34 0.55 15.93
C ARG A 42 1.18 -0.33 16.33
N GLN A 43 1.02 -1.45 15.66
CA GLN A 43 -0.01 -2.42 16.06
C GLN A 43 0.24 -2.99 17.45
N SER A 44 1.50 -3.15 17.86
CA SER A 44 1.85 -3.59 19.22
C SER A 44 1.40 -2.64 20.33
N GLU A 45 1.15 -1.37 20.02
CA GLU A 45 0.65 -0.35 20.98
C GLU A 45 -0.88 -0.39 21.12
N ARG A 46 -1.57 -1.20 20.31
CA ARG A 46 -3.04 -1.29 20.26
C ARG A 46 -3.60 -2.62 20.78
N LEU A 47 -2.79 -3.42 21.48
CA LEU A 47 -3.19 -4.76 21.92
C LEU A 47 -4.46 -4.74 22.79
N ASP A 48 -4.64 -3.74 23.64
CA ASP A 48 -5.84 -3.59 24.46
C ASP A 48 -7.10 -3.37 23.60
N ARG A 49 -7.01 -2.58 22.53
CA ARG A 49 -8.11 -2.37 21.59
C ARG A 49 -8.45 -3.64 20.83
N TYR A 50 -7.45 -4.38 20.37
CA TYR A 50 -7.69 -5.67 19.71
C TYR A 50 -8.35 -6.67 20.66
N LYS A 51 -7.92 -6.70 21.92
CA LYS A 51 -8.53 -7.56 22.94
C LYS A 51 -9.96 -7.17 23.22
N GLU A 52 -10.24 -5.89 23.44
CA GLU A 52 -11.59 -5.36 23.68
C GLU A 52 -12.58 -5.83 22.60
N VAL A 53 -12.22 -5.66 21.31
CA VAL A 53 -13.11 -6.03 20.22
C VAL A 53 -13.18 -7.55 20.05
N ALA A 54 -12.06 -8.27 20.20
CA ALA A 54 -12.05 -9.73 20.14
C ALA A 54 -12.96 -10.36 21.21
N GLU A 55 -13.05 -9.75 22.40
CA GLU A 55 -13.96 -10.20 23.47
C GLU A 55 -15.43 -9.97 23.14
N LYS A 56 -15.75 -8.94 22.34
CA LYS A 56 -17.12 -8.64 21.91
C LYS A 56 -17.62 -9.56 20.79
N ILE A 57 -16.73 -9.88 19.82
CA ILE A 57 -17.13 -10.59 18.60
C ILE A 57 -16.75 -12.06 18.58
N GLY A 58 -15.82 -12.49 19.43
CA GLY A 58 -15.28 -13.85 19.44
C GLY A 58 -15.66 -14.65 20.67
N THR A 59 -15.48 -15.95 20.59
CA THR A 59 -15.63 -16.89 21.70
C THR A 59 -14.27 -17.29 22.25
N LYS A 60 -14.12 -17.28 23.59
CA LYS A 60 -12.87 -17.73 24.23
C LYS A 60 -12.72 -19.24 24.11
N THR A 61 -11.57 -19.69 23.62
CA THR A 61 -11.18 -21.09 23.46
C THR A 61 -9.78 -21.34 24.03
N ASP A 62 -9.30 -22.58 23.94
CA ASP A 62 -7.94 -22.93 24.30
C ASP A 62 -6.88 -22.29 23.39
N ASN A 63 -7.26 -21.83 22.19
CA ASN A 63 -6.37 -21.20 21.22
C ASN A 63 -6.34 -19.67 21.32
N GLY A 64 -7.26 -19.08 22.10
CA GLY A 64 -7.44 -17.63 22.22
C GLY A 64 -8.90 -17.23 22.01
N TYR A 65 -9.16 -16.14 21.32
CA TYR A 65 -10.49 -15.77 20.88
C TYR A 65 -10.68 -16.19 19.41
N GLU A 66 -11.72 -16.95 19.17
CA GLU A 66 -12.08 -17.47 17.86
C GLU A 66 -13.38 -16.83 17.38
N LEU A 67 -13.42 -16.46 16.10
CA LEU A 67 -14.61 -15.99 15.42
C LEU A 67 -15.23 -17.15 14.64
N ASP A 68 -16.53 -17.35 14.80
CA ASP A 68 -17.31 -18.29 14.01
C ASP A 68 -17.46 -17.76 12.58
N MET A 69 -16.98 -18.54 11.61
CA MET A 69 -17.01 -18.25 10.17
C MET A 69 -18.10 -19.08 9.45
N GLY A 70 -18.95 -19.76 10.20
CA GLY A 70 -20.02 -20.64 9.71
C GLY A 70 -19.56 -22.08 9.54
N GLU A 71 -18.67 -22.39 8.61
CA GLU A 71 -18.15 -23.74 8.36
C GLU A 71 -16.96 -24.11 9.26
N TYR A 72 -16.26 -23.12 9.81
CA TYR A 72 -15.10 -23.28 10.69
C TYR A 72 -14.96 -22.07 11.60
N SER A 73 -14.13 -22.17 12.63
CA SER A 73 -13.75 -21.03 13.46
C SER A 73 -12.34 -20.55 13.11
N MET A 74 -12.12 -19.25 13.23
CA MET A 74 -10.83 -18.63 12.98
C MET A 74 -10.32 -17.89 14.21
N VAL A 75 -9.11 -18.18 14.64
CA VAL A 75 -8.45 -17.42 15.71
C VAL A 75 -8.24 -15.98 15.26
N ILE A 76 -8.82 -15.02 15.98
CA ILE A 76 -8.66 -13.58 15.77
C ILE A 76 -7.65 -12.97 16.77
N LEU A 77 -7.63 -13.45 18.01
CA LEU A 77 -6.67 -13.07 19.04
C LEU A 77 -6.08 -14.32 19.69
N ARG A 78 -4.77 -14.47 19.65
CA ARG A 78 -4.04 -15.61 20.20
C ARG A 78 -3.98 -15.58 21.73
N ASN A 79 -3.70 -16.70 22.37
CA ASN A 79 -3.53 -16.78 23.83
C ASN A 79 -2.41 -15.91 24.40
N ASN A 80 -1.41 -15.59 23.61
CA ASN A 80 -0.33 -14.66 23.99
C ASN A 80 -0.74 -13.18 23.90
N GLY A 81 -2.01 -12.88 23.59
CA GLY A 81 -2.55 -11.52 23.47
C GLY A 81 -2.30 -10.82 22.15
N PHE A 82 -1.63 -11.47 21.19
CA PHE A 82 -1.37 -10.89 19.88
C PHE A 82 -2.48 -11.25 18.88
N PRO A 83 -2.98 -10.26 18.10
CA PRO A 83 -4.01 -10.50 17.09
C PRO A 83 -3.45 -11.26 15.89
N THR A 84 -4.34 -11.84 15.08
CA THR A 84 -3.98 -12.33 13.75
C THR A 84 -4.03 -11.20 12.74
N TYR A 85 -3.25 -11.31 11.67
CA TYR A 85 -3.17 -10.29 10.62
C TYR A 85 -4.52 -9.85 10.08
N ASN A 86 -5.40 -10.80 9.74
CA ASN A 86 -6.71 -10.45 9.17
C ASN A 86 -7.58 -9.65 10.13
N PHE A 87 -7.47 -9.90 11.43
CA PHE A 87 -8.24 -9.18 12.43
C PHE A 87 -7.67 -7.78 12.71
N CYS A 88 -6.38 -7.67 13.05
CA CYS A 88 -5.82 -6.36 13.39
C CYS A 88 -5.83 -5.39 12.21
N SER A 89 -5.54 -5.86 10.99
CA SER A 89 -5.57 -4.98 9.82
C SER A 89 -6.96 -4.39 9.58
N ILE A 90 -8.01 -5.21 9.69
CA ILE A 90 -9.38 -4.77 9.44
C ILE A 90 -9.91 -3.89 10.57
N LEU A 91 -9.57 -4.19 11.83
CA LEU A 91 -9.98 -3.32 12.94
C LEU A 91 -9.28 -1.96 12.89
N ASP A 92 -8.01 -1.92 12.48
CA ASP A 92 -7.33 -0.65 12.25
C ASP A 92 -7.98 0.13 11.10
N ASP A 93 -8.27 -0.53 9.98
CA ASP A 93 -8.94 0.10 8.84
C ASP A 93 -10.33 0.65 9.22
N TYR A 94 -11.06 -0.06 10.10
CA TYR A 94 -12.31 0.40 10.67
C TYR A 94 -12.12 1.61 11.60
N ASP A 95 -11.20 1.53 12.57
CA ASP A 95 -10.98 2.58 13.57
C ASP A 95 -10.49 3.90 12.95
N TYR A 96 -9.71 3.83 11.86
CA TYR A 96 -9.15 5.00 11.17
C TYR A 96 -9.94 5.46 9.94
N ASP A 97 -11.15 4.93 9.74
CA ASP A 97 -12.04 5.29 8.62
C ASP A 97 -11.38 5.16 7.24
N VAL A 98 -10.61 4.08 7.03
CA VAL A 98 -9.97 3.81 5.74
C VAL A 98 -11.04 3.57 4.68
N THR A 99 -10.99 4.32 3.58
CA THR A 99 -11.98 4.25 2.50
C THR A 99 -11.50 3.46 1.29
N ASN A 100 -10.19 3.42 1.06
CA ASN A 100 -9.59 2.78 -0.11
C ASN A 100 -8.35 1.99 0.29
N ILE A 101 -8.25 0.75 -0.21
CA ILE A 101 -7.12 -0.15 0.02
C ILE A 101 -6.51 -0.53 -1.33
N ILE A 102 -5.20 -0.30 -1.50
CA ILE A 102 -4.43 -0.79 -2.64
C ILE A 102 -3.46 -1.83 -2.12
N ARG A 103 -3.55 -3.07 -2.61
CA ARG A 103 -2.71 -4.19 -2.13
C ARG A 103 -2.42 -5.22 -3.22
N GLY A 104 -1.48 -6.12 -2.97
CA GLY A 104 -1.14 -7.17 -3.92
C GLY A 104 -2.26 -8.21 -4.11
N VAL A 105 -2.33 -8.79 -5.31
CA VAL A 105 -3.29 -9.88 -5.64
C VAL A 105 -3.15 -11.11 -4.75
N ASP A 106 -2.03 -11.29 -4.07
CA ASP A 106 -1.83 -12.38 -3.10
C ASP A 106 -2.66 -12.23 -1.83
N HIS A 107 -3.32 -11.09 -1.63
CA HIS A 107 -4.27 -10.85 -0.55
C HIS A 107 -5.74 -11.13 -0.90
N ILE A 108 -6.06 -11.49 -2.15
CA ILE A 108 -7.45 -11.77 -2.58
C ILE A 108 -8.09 -12.86 -1.69
N ALA A 109 -7.34 -13.92 -1.37
CA ALA A 109 -7.84 -15.00 -0.53
C ALA A 109 -8.21 -14.58 0.91
N ASN A 110 -7.76 -13.41 1.35
CA ASN A 110 -8.09 -12.87 2.68
C ASN A 110 -9.43 -12.12 2.70
N GLU A 111 -9.95 -11.68 1.56
CA GLU A 111 -11.12 -10.78 1.49
C GLU A 111 -12.35 -11.37 2.14
N VAL A 112 -12.67 -12.61 1.84
CA VAL A 112 -13.86 -13.27 2.43
C VAL A 112 -13.78 -13.23 3.95
N LYS A 113 -12.62 -13.55 4.52
CA LYS A 113 -12.41 -13.51 5.97
C LYS A 113 -12.50 -12.09 6.52
N GLN A 114 -11.95 -11.13 5.82
CA GLN A 114 -11.90 -9.73 6.21
C GLN A 114 -13.30 -9.10 6.16
N HIS A 115 -14.13 -9.43 5.17
CA HIS A 115 -15.53 -9.00 5.13
C HIS A 115 -16.32 -9.53 6.33
N LEU A 116 -16.20 -10.83 6.64
CA LEU A 116 -16.89 -11.40 7.79
C LEU A 116 -16.45 -10.79 9.13
N ILE A 117 -15.14 -10.49 9.27
CA ILE A 117 -14.64 -9.79 10.47
C ILE A 117 -15.21 -8.37 10.53
N TRP A 118 -15.23 -7.64 9.40
CA TRP A 118 -15.80 -6.30 9.32
C TRP A 118 -17.25 -6.26 9.74
N ASP A 119 -18.08 -7.17 9.20
CA ASP A 119 -19.49 -7.26 9.53
C ASP A 119 -19.69 -7.49 11.05
N LYS A 120 -18.87 -8.35 11.66
CA LYS A 120 -18.89 -8.58 13.11
C LYS A 120 -18.45 -7.38 13.94
N ILE A 121 -17.49 -6.61 13.43
CA ILE A 121 -17.09 -5.34 14.07
C ILE A 121 -18.26 -4.35 13.98
N CYS A 122 -18.91 -4.21 12.82
CA CYS A 122 -20.04 -3.33 12.62
C CYS A 122 -21.21 -3.67 13.56
N GLU A 123 -21.49 -4.97 13.81
CA GLU A 123 -22.54 -5.42 14.75
C GLU A 123 -22.34 -4.86 16.18
N VAL A 124 -21.11 -4.60 16.62
CA VAL A 124 -20.78 -4.20 18.00
C VAL A 124 -20.25 -2.78 18.17
N GLU A 125 -19.67 -2.20 17.11
CA GLU A 125 -19.04 -0.87 17.15
C GLU A 125 -19.81 0.19 16.35
N GLY A 126 -20.77 -0.24 15.49
CA GLY A 126 -21.56 0.61 14.60
C GLY A 126 -21.26 0.40 13.12
N ASP A 127 -22.23 0.76 12.29
CA ASP A 127 -22.14 0.54 10.85
C ASP A 127 -21.14 1.49 10.19
N LYS A 128 -20.23 0.91 9.38
CA LYS A 128 -19.35 1.64 8.46
C LYS A 128 -19.31 0.93 7.11
N THR A 129 -19.06 1.70 6.06
CA THR A 129 -18.88 1.13 4.72
C THR A 129 -17.54 0.44 4.61
N PHE A 130 -17.52 -0.81 4.11
CA PHE A 130 -16.27 -1.53 3.84
C PHE A 130 -15.42 -0.79 2.80
N PRO A 131 -14.10 -0.68 2.98
CA PRO A 131 -13.22 0.00 2.04
C PRO A 131 -13.27 -0.59 0.63
N VAL A 132 -13.12 0.27 -0.38
CA VAL A 132 -12.93 -0.19 -1.76
C VAL A 132 -11.54 -0.79 -1.89
N ILE A 133 -11.45 -2.04 -2.38
CA ILE A 133 -10.16 -2.72 -2.56
C ILE A 133 -9.77 -2.71 -4.04
N THR A 134 -8.56 -2.24 -4.30
CA THR A 134 -7.90 -2.33 -5.61
C THR A 134 -6.69 -3.25 -5.51
N HIS A 135 -6.62 -4.25 -6.39
CA HIS A 135 -5.51 -5.19 -6.42
C HIS A 135 -4.46 -4.79 -7.45
N ALA A 136 -3.21 -4.73 -6.99
CA ALA A 136 -2.05 -4.53 -7.85
C ALA A 136 -1.32 -5.86 -8.09
N GLY A 137 -0.77 -6.04 -9.29
CA GLY A 137 0.02 -7.21 -9.64
C GLY A 137 1.31 -7.30 -8.82
N LEU A 138 1.85 -8.51 -8.71
CA LEU A 138 3.10 -8.78 -7.99
C LEU A 138 4.31 -8.51 -8.88
N LEU A 139 5.43 -8.15 -8.25
CA LEU A 139 6.70 -7.93 -8.93
C LEU A 139 7.56 -9.20 -8.93
N PHE A 140 8.14 -9.50 -10.09
CA PHE A 140 9.00 -10.66 -10.30
C PHE A 140 10.36 -10.26 -10.86
N GLU A 141 11.42 -10.87 -10.35
CA GLU A 141 12.75 -10.88 -10.97
C GLU A 141 12.95 -12.24 -11.64
N GLY A 142 13.02 -12.25 -12.96
CA GLY A 142 12.95 -13.50 -13.72
C GLY A 142 11.62 -14.23 -13.49
N ASN A 143 11.67 -15.42 -12.88
CA ASN A 143 10.50 -16.23 -12.53
C ASN A 143 10.22 -16.24 -11.01
N ALA A 144 11.02 -15.54 -10.22
CA ALA A 144 10.85 -15.49 -8.77
C ALA A 144 10.10 -14.21 -8.34
N LYS A 145 9.08 -14.36 -7.48
CA LYS A 145 8.45 -13.22 -6.81
C LYS A 145 9.50 -12.50 -5.98
N LEU A 146 9.52 -11.16 -6.07
CA LEU A 146 10.32 -10.35 -5.16
C LEU A 146 9.91 -10.60 -3.72
N SER A 147 10.92 -10.78 -2.87
CA SER A 147 10.68 -11.05 -1.47
C SER A 147 11.86 -10.57 -0.63
N LYS A 148 11.59 -9.72 0.35
CA LYS A 148 12.58 -9.32 1.37
C LYS A 148 13.28 -10.53 2.03
N ARG A 149 12.55 -11.66 2.16
CA ARG A 149 13.09 -12.91 2.73
C ARG A 149 14.20 -13.56 1.89
N LYS A 150 14.23 -13.29 0.58
CA LYS A 150 15.24 -13.81 -0.34
C LYS A 150 16.40 -12.84 -0.56
N GLY A 151 16.41 -11.70 0.17
CA GLY A 151 17.46 -10.69 0.05
C GLY A 151 17.43 -9.92 -1.26
N ASN A 152 16.30 -9.93 -1.97
CA ASN A 152 16.08 -9.12 -3.16
C ASN A 152 14.84 -8.23 -3.00
N GLY A 153 14.84 -7.08 -3.66
CA GLY A 153 13.71 -6.15 -3.66
C GLY A 153 13.71 -5.16 -2.50
N THR A 154 14.86 -4.84 -1.96
CA THR A 154 15.05 -3.70 -1.06
C THR A 154 15.45 -2.45 -1.87
N THR A 155 15.20 -1.27 -1.32
CA THR A 155 15.61 -0.01 -1.96
C THR A 155 17.13 0.12 -2.05
N GLU A 156 17.87 -0.55 -1.17
CA GLU A 156 19.33 -0.61 -1.18
C GLU A 156 19.89 -1.21 -2.48
N ASP A 157 19.18 -2.16 -3.10
CA ASP A 157 19.58 -2.75 -4.39
C ASP A 157 19.55 -1.75 -5.55
N TYR A 158 19.00 -0.55 -5.31
CA TYR A 158 18.77 0.49 -6.31
C TYR A 158 19.32 1.86 -5.89
N LYS A 159 20.16 1.95 -4.87
CA LYS A 159 20.68 3.21 -4.30
C LYS A 159 21.46 4.09 -5.27
N ASP A 160 22.02 3.52 -6.34
CA ASP A 160 22.77 4.25 -7.36
C ASP A 160 21.88 5.04 -8.33
N PHE A 161 20.57 4.80 -8.29
CA PHE A 161 19.59 5.49 -9.12
C PHE A 161 18.95 6.67 -8.38
N SER A 162 18.58 7.70 -9.13
CA SER A 162 17.85 8.84 -8.55
C SER A 162 16.47 8.39 -8.04
N LYS A 163 16.04 8.95 -6.92
CA LYS A 163 14.74 8.65 -6.32
C LYS A 163 13.58 8.94 -7.29
N ALA A 164 13.68 10.04 -8.05
CA ALA A 164 12.69 10.38 -9.07
C ALA A 164 12.59 9.33 -10.17
N ALA A 165 13.73 8.77 -10.64
CA ALA A 165 13.73 7.68 -11.61
C ALA A 165 13.11 6.42 -11.02
N MET A 166 13.37 6.11 -9.75
CA MET A 166 12.76 4.98 -9.05
C MET A 166 11.25 5.15 -8.92
N LEU A 167 10.75 6.32 -8.54
CA LEU A 167 9.32 6.60 -8.45
C LEU A 167 8.63 6.44 -9.81
N ASN A 168 9.23 6.98 -10.89
CA ASN A 168 8.73 6.79 -12.26
C ASN A 168 8.70 5.33 -12.69
N TRP A 169 9.71 4.57 -12.28
CA TRP A 169 9.81 3.16 -12.59
C TRP A 169 8.78 2.34 -11.83
N LEU A 170 8.60 2.59 -10.52
CA LEU A 170 7.62 1.93 -9.67
C LEU A 170 6.19 2.23 -10.13
N LEU A 171 5.88 3.48 -10.48
CA LEU A 171 4.57 3.85 -11.00
C LEU A 171 4.16 3.01 -12.22
N LYS A 172 5.13 2.66 -13.08
CA LYS A 172 4.86 1.87 -14.29
C LYS A 172 4.68 0.36 -14.04
N PHE A 173 4.81 -0.08 -12.80
CA PHE A 173 4.47 -1.44 -12.40
C PHE A 173 2.99 -1.54 -12.01
N GLY A 174 2.13 -1.70 -12.98
CA GLY A 174 0.72 -1.90 -12.73
C GLY A 174 -0.16 -0.67 -12.92
N TRP A 175 0.42 0.53 -13.08
CA TRP A 175 -0.33 1.71 -13.47
C TRP A 175 0.01 2.14 -14.91
N SER A 176 -1.01 2.57 -15.67
CA SER A 176 -0.83 3.10 -17.01
C SER A 176 -1.78 4.28 -17.26
N HIS A 177 -1.28 5.27 -17.99
CA HIS A 177 -2.12 6.38 -18.44
C HIS A 177 -3.12 5.90 -19.52
N PRO A 178 -4.36 6.42 -19.55
CA PRO A 178 -5.36 6.07 -20.57
C PRO A 178 -4.92 6.36 -22.01
N ASP A 179 -4.14 7.45 -22.25
CA ASP A 179 -3.52 7.68 -23.56
C ASP A 179 -2.34 6.73 -23.77
N PRO A 180 -2.39 5.80 -24.74
CA PRO A 180 -1.30 4.86 -25.02
C PRO A 180 0.01 5.51 -25.48
N LEU A 181 -0.05 6.78 -25.94
CA LEU A 181 1.10 7.53 -26.39
C LEU A 181 1.73 8.39 -25.28
N PHE A 182 1.08 8.46 -24.10
CA PHE A 182 1.53 9.30 -23.00
C PHE A 182 2.97 9.01 -22.60
N ASP A 183 3.32 7.76 -22.38
CA ASP A 183 4.66 7.33 -21.96
C ASP A 183 5.77 7.68 -22.99
N LYS A 184 5.42 7.78 -24.27
CA LYS A 184 6.37 8.19 -25.31
C LYS A 184 6.64 9.68 -25.27
N LYS A 185 5.60 10.48 -24.98
CA LYS A 185 5.67 11.95 -24.89
C LYS A 185 6.28 12.39 -23.55
N HIS A 186 5.92 11.69 -22.48
CA HIS A 186 6.29 11.98 -21.08
C HIS A 186 7.02 10.78 -20.45
N PRO A 187 8.26 10.50 -20.82
CA PRO A 187 8.98 9.33 -20.33
C PRO A 187 9.27 9.39 -18.83
N THR A 188 9.33 10.61 -18.27
CA THR A 188 9.52 10.86 -16.84
C THR A 188 8.53 11.93 -16.37
N LEU A 189 8.04 11.77 -15.16
CA LEU A 189 7.10 12.67 -14.48
C LEU A 189 7.71 13.17 -13.18
N SER A 190 7.40 14.40 -12.79
CA SER A 190 7.61 14.88 -11.43
C SER A 190 6.63 14.20 -10.46
N ILE A 191 6.88 14.31 -9.16
CA ILE A 191 5.97 13.74 -8.15
C ILE A 191 4.59 14.42 -8.21
N ASP A 192 4.54 15.73 -8.43
CA ASP A 192 3.29 16.49 -8.55
C ASP A 192 2.47 16.04 -9.77
N GLU A 193 3.15 15.79 -10.92
CA GLU A 193 2.49 15.23 -12.10
C GLU A 193 1.99 13.82 -11.87
N MET A 194 2.75 12.97 -11.16
CA MET A 194 2.31 11.63 -10.79
C MET A 194 1.05 11.68 -9.91
N ILE A 195 1.03 12.56 -8.90
CA ILE A 195 -0.12 12.76 -8.01
C ILE A 195 -1.34 13.24 -8.79
N ALA A 196 -1.16 14.20 -9.70
CA ALA A 196 -2.26 14.76 -10.49
C ALA A 196 -2.85 13.76 -11.49
N LEU A 197 -2.02 12.85 -12.00
CA LEU A 197 -2.41 11.88 -13.03
C LEU A 197 -2.83 10.52 -12.45
N PHE A 198 -2.51 10.27 -11.18
CA PHE A 198 -2.82 8.98 -10.55
C PHE A 198 -4.33 8.75 -10.51
N ASN A 199 -4.74 7.59 -11.01
CA ASN A 199 -6.11 7.12 -10.96
C ASN A 199 -6.11 5.63 -10.57
N GLU A 200 -6.78 5.29 -9.48
CA GLU A 200 -6.87 3.92 -8.98
C GLU A 200 -7.50 2.97 -10.01
N GLY A 201 -8.45 3.46 -10.80
CA GLY A 201 -9.09 2.69 -11.87
C GLY A 201 -8.13 2.25 -13.00
N ASN A 202 -6.92 2.83 -13.08
CA ASN A 202 -5.88 2.43 -14.04
C ASN A 202 -4.85 1.45 -13.44
N ILE A 203 -5.05 0.97 -12.22
CA ILE A 203 -4.20 -0.06 -11.62
C ILE A 203 -4.56 -1.42 -12.20
N SER A 204 -3.54 -2.16 -12.65
CA SER A 204 -3.67 -3.50 -13.20
C SER A 204 -3.26 -4.55 -12.17
N ASP A 205 -4.03 -5.62 -12.09
CA ASP A 205 -3.76 -6.81 -11.30
C ASP A 205 -2.71 -7.76 -11.92
N ARG A 206 -2.21 -7.43 -13.12
CA ARG A 206 -1.24 -8.25 -13.84
C ARG A 206 0.13 -8.18 -13.20
N ASN A 207 0.73 -9.36 -12.99
CA ASN A 207 2.10 -9.45 -12.50
C ASN A 207 3.08 -8.82 -13.47
N CYS A 208 4.05 -8.07 -12.91
CA CYS A 208 5.07 -7.36 -13.66
C CYS A 208 6.46 -7.95 -13.42
N LYS A 209 7.28 -7.97 -14.47
CA LYS A 209 8.71 -8.32 -14.36
C LYS A 209 9.53 -7.05 -14.20
N ILE A 210 10.48 -7.11 -13.26
CA ILE A 210 11.46 -6.04 -13.08
C ILE A 210 12.34 -5.93 -14.32
N ASP A 211 12.44 -4.71 -14.83
CA ASP A 211 13.33 -4.32 -15.92
C ASP A 211 14.30 -3.25 -15.43
N LYS A 212 15.51 -3.67 -15.03
CA LYS A 212 16.59 -2.77 -14.58
C LYS A 212 17.11 -1.89 -15.72
N ALA A 213 17.03 -2.35 -16.97
CA ALA A 213 17.43 -1.52 -18.12
C ALA A 213 16.47 -0.34 -18.31
N LYS A 214 15.16 -0.55 -18.06
CA LYS A 214 14.17 0.53 -18.06
C LYS A 214 14.45 1.55 -16.95
N LEU A 215 14.84 1.11 -15.74
CA LEU A 215 15.22 2.02 -14.65
C LEU A 215 16.45 2.86 -15.04
N ALA A 216 17.50 2.23 -15.58
CA ALA A 216 18.70 2.95 -16.04
C ALA A 216 18.38 3.97 -17.15
N PHE A 217 17.47 3.64 -18.05
CA PHE A 217 16.97 4.57 -19.07
C PHE A 217 16.26 5.78 -18.44
N LEU A 218 15.35 5.54 -17.48
CA LEU A 218 14.62 6.61 -16.79
C LEU A 218 15.57 7.51 -16.00
N ASP A 219 16.55 6.93 -15.30
CA ASP A 219 17.56 7.68 -14.55
C ASP A 219 18.41 8.58 -15.46
N LYS A 220 18.85 8.05 -16.61
CA LYS A 220 19.56 8.85 -17.62
C LYS A 220 18.70 10.00 -18.14
N LYS A 221 17.41 9.77 -18.37
CA LYS A 221 16.48 10.82 -18.84
C LYS A 221 16.27 11.87 -17.77
N TRP A 222 16.03 11.48 -16.54
CA TRP A 222 15.86 12.39 -15.42
C TRP A 222 17.08 13.27 -15.20
N LYS A 223 18.26 12.68 -15.08
CA LYS A 223 19.53 13.42 -14.94
C LYS A 223 19.81 14.38 -16.11
N ALA A 224 19.36 14.06 -17.32
CA ALA A 224 19.47 14.96 -18.47
C ALA A 224 18.49 16.15 -18.37
N MET A 225 17.31 15.97 -17.80
CA MET A 225 16.35 17.06 -17.54
C MET A 225 16.87 18.00 -16.46
N GLU A 226 17.37 17.48 -15.36
CA GLU A 226 17.98 18.28 -14.28
C GLU A 226 19.14 19.16 -14.78
N ARG A 227 20.03 18.61 -15.60
CA ARG A 227 21.16 19.35 -16.18
C ARG A 227 20.74 20.50 -17.11
N ARG A 228 19.55 20.43 -17.69
CA ARG A 228 19.00 21.48 -18.57
C ARG A 228 18.25 22.57 -17.80
N GLY A 229 18.19 22.48 -16.45
CA GLY A 229 17.42 23.40 -15.63
C GLY A 229 15.90 23.21 -15.74
N ASN A 230 15.45 22.21 -16.49
CA ASN A 230 14.05 21.79 -16.55
C ASN A 230 13.72 20.94 -15.30
N THR A 231 13.94 21.50 -14.14
CA THR A 231 13.27 21.01 -12.93
C THR A 231 11.79 21.34 -13.09
N ALA A 232 10.94 20.42 -12.75
CA ALA A 232 9.50 20.30 -12.92
C ALA A 232 8.58 21.56 -12.76
N LYS A 233 9.12 22.75 -12.79
CA LYS A 233 8.35 24.02 -12.68
C LYS A 233 7.78 24.55 -14.00
N GLU A 234 8.12 23.98 -15.16
CA GLU A 234 7.74 24.56 -16.46
C GLU A 234 7.13 23.58 -17.47
N VAL A 235 6.86 22.35 -17.13
CA VAL A 235 5.95 21.55 -17.96
C VAL A 235 4.54 21.77 -17.43
N VAL A 236 4.01 22.94 -17.70
CA VAL A 236 2.55 23.15 -17.72
C VAL A 236 2.04 22.18 -18.78
N VAL A 237 1.52 21.05 -18.32
CA VAL A 237 0.67 20.22 -19.16
C VAL A 237 -0.51 21.12 -19.51
N GLU A 238 -0.58 21.62 -20.74
CA GLU A 238 -1.82 22.05 -21.38
C GLU A 238 -2.71 20.80 -21.57
N SER A 239 -2.92 20.06 -20.50
CA SER A 239 -4.06 19.16 -20.39
C SER A 239 -5.18 20.02 -19.82
N LYS A 240 -6.21 20.25 -20.63
CA LYS A 240 -7.52 20.58 -20.09
C LYS A 240 -7.71 19.66 -18.89
N LEU A 241 -7.67 20.25 -17.70
CA LEU A 241 -8.14 19.62 -16.48
C LEU A 241 -9.54 19.10 -16.83
N LEU A 242 -9.66 17.80 -17.09
CA LEU A 242 -10.95 17.15 -17.13
C LEU A 242 -11.50 17.34 -15.73
N LYS A 243 -12.48 18.23 -15.61
CA LYS A 243 -13.17 18.47 -14.36
C LYS A 243 -13.75 17.14 -13.93
N PHE A 244 -13.45 16.74 -12.69
CA PHE A 244 -13.90 15.51 -12.03
C PHE A 244 -15.43 15.34 -12.03
N ASP A 245 -16.20 16.31 -12.50
CA ASP A 245 -17.66 16.33 -12.51
C ASP A 245 -18.33 15.61 -13.70
N GLU A 246 -17.59 15.07 -14.66
CA GLU A 246 -18.19 14.46 -15.86
C GLU A 246 -18.29 12.92 -15.84
N PHE A 247 -17.83 12.26 -14.76
CA PHE A 247 -17.88 10.78 -14.65
C PHE A 247 -18.85 10.26 -13.57
N SER A 248 -19.73 11.12 -13.05
CA SER A 248 -20.82 10.71 -12.14
C SER A 248 -22.15 10.68 -12.92
N LYS A 249 -22.29 9.73 -13.85
CA LYS A 249 -23.59 9.29 -14.37
C LYS A 249 -23.53 7.82 -14.74
#